data_59b65ece411a87f7975bc4ff80554a9a
#
_entry.id   59b65ece411a87f7975bc4ff80554a9a
#
_cell.length_a   1.000
_cell.length_b   1.000
_cell.length_c   1.000
_cell.angle_alpha   90.00
_cell.angle_beta   90.00
_cell.angle_gamma   90.00
#
_symmetry.space_group_name_H-M   'P 1'
#
loop_
_entity.id
_entity.type
_entity.pdbx_description
1 polymer ?
#
loop_
_entity_poly.entity_id
_entity_poly.type
_entity_poly.pdbx_seq_one_letter_code
_entity_poly.pdbx_strand_id
1 'polypeptide(L)'
;MKKTTALLAAFVLAAASSIPAAVSAASSELMVSPVSDGNITASDTSTYAIDVINIVNRERASRGLPAYKVLPELMKAADIRVKETTRIWDHTRPDGRSGLTVIDDLGIGWNALGENLAKGQTTPASAMNGWMNSNDHRASILSRDFQYIGVGFIKSGNQYYWTQIFLGGGGDHPTAYIPQSYGDTNNDGKIDSVDASLVLKEYAATSVGKPYTLSSSQRARSELNGDGKVDSNDASVILKIYAKNSAK
;
A
#
# COMPACT_ATOMS: atom_id res chain seq x y z
N MET A 1 -22.94 20.36 17.22
CA MET A 1 -23.00 19.94 15.80
C MET A 1 -23.00 18.41 15.78
N LYS A 2 -24.05 17.79 15.22
CA LYS A 2 -24.18 16.34 15.18
C LYS A 2 -23.19 15.78 14.16
N LYS A 3 -22.24 14.96 14.62
CA LYS A 3 -21.30 14.22 13.76
C LYS A 3 -22.08 13.16 13.00
N THR A 4 -22.18 13.28 11.69
CA THR A 4 -22.79 12.26 10.83
C THR A 4 -21.73 11.18 10.60
N THR A 5 -21.86 10.06 11.28
CA THR A 5 -20.95 8.93 11.17
C THR A 5 -21.35 8.14 9.94
N ALA A 6 -20.62 8.28 8.84
CA ALA A 6 -20.68 7.34 7.75
C ALA A 6 -19.74 6.18 8.10
N LEU A 7 -20.26 5.15 8.74
CA LEU A 7 -19.55 3.91 9.05
C LEU A 7 -19.71 2.98 7.84
N LEU A 8 -18.71 2.92 6.98
CA LEU A 8 -18.63 1.88 5.95
C LEU A 8 -17.89 0.70 6.54
N ALA A 9 -18.62 -0.21 7.19
CA ALA A 9 -18.10 -1.48 7.64
C ALA A 9 -18.31 -2.52 6.56
N ALA A 10 -17.23 -3.00 5.95
CA ALA A 10 -17.27 -4.08 4.99
C ALA A 10 -17.15 -5.43 5.70
N PHE A 11 -18.24 -6.18 5.80
CA PHE A 11 -18.25 -7.57 6.22
C PHE A 11 -18.06 -8.48 5.00
N VAL A 12 -17.01 -9.27 4.95
CA VAL A 12 -16.97 -10.46 4.10
C VAL A 12 -16.47 -11.65 4.90
N LEU A 13 -17.38 -12.55 5.15
CA LEU A 13 -17.15 -13.90 5.68
C LEU A 13 -16.65 -14.76 4.51
N ALA A 14 -15.38 -15.09 4.45
CA ALA A 14 -14.85 -16.03 3.46
C ALA A 14 -15.13 -17.46 3.91
N ALA A 15 -16.14 -18.09 3.35
CA ALA A 15 -16.33 -19.54 3.41
C ALA A 15 -15.32 -20.22 2.48
N ALA A 16 -14.57 -21.15 3.01
CA ALA A 16 -13.70 -22.04 2.22
C ALA A 16 -14.57 -22.99 1.40
N SER A 17 -14.55 -22.86 0.08
CA SER A 17 -15.05 -23.85 -0.83
C SER A 17 -13.93 -24.37 -1.72
N SER A 18 -13.77 -25.68 -1.73
CA SER A 18 -12.86 -26.48 -2.52
C SER A 18 -13.11 -26.26 -4.03
N ILE A 19 -12.02 -26.01 -4.78
CA ILE A 19 -12.04 -25.90 -6.24
C ILE A 19 -11.34 -27.14 -6.82
N PRO A 20 -11.96 -27.84 -7.81
CA PRO A 20 -11.27 -28.89 -8.54
C PRO A 20 -10.28 -28.33 -9.58
N ALA A 21 -9.23 -29.09 -9.82
CA ALA A 21 -8.15 -28.77 -10.73
C ALA A 21 -8.57 -28.80 -12.21
N ALA A 22 -7.85 -28.00 -12.96
CA ALA A 22 -7.39 -28.05 -14.34
C ALA A 22 -7.93 -26.94 -15.24
N VAL A 23 -7.04 -26.01 -15.61
CA VAL A 23 -6.67 -25.72 -16.99
C VAL A 23 -5.31 -25.02 -16.98
N SER A 24 -4.36 -25.60 -17.72
CA SER A 24 -3.03 -25.08 -18.01
C SER A 24 -3.12 -23.83 -18.88
N ALA A 25 -2.63 -22.71 -18.38
CA ALA A 25 -2.18 -21.59 -19.17
C ALA A 25 -0.86 -21.12 -18.55
N ALA A 26 0.21 -21.14 -19.32
CA ALA A 26 1.54 -20.73 -18.91
C ALA A 26 1.54 -19.25 -18.51
N SER A 27 1.40 -19.01 -17.23
CA SER A 27 1.69 -17.72 -16.61
C SER A 27 3.18 -17.74 -16.27
N SER A 28 3.95 -16.86 -16.90
CA SER A 28 5.33 -16.59 -16.51
C SER A 28 5.35 -16.16 -15.06
N GLU A 29 5.75 -17.09 -14.18
CA GLU A 29 5.99 -16.80 -12.79
C GLU A 29 7.07 -15.71 -12.71
N LEU A 30 6.66 -14.53 -12.20
CA LEU A 30 7.62 -13.60 -11.62
C LEU A 30 8.31 -14.33 -10.48
N MET A 31 9.56 -14.71 -10.71
CA MET A 31 10.47 -15.14 -9.64
C MET A 31 10.78 -13.92 -8.77
N VAL A 32 9.84 -13.56 -7.91
CA VAL A 32 10.18 -12.89 -6.67
C VAL A 32 10.91 -13.95 -5.87
N SER A 33 12.22 -13.81 -5.74
CA SER A 33 13.01 -14.66 -4.86
C SER A 33 12.29 -14.75 -3.52
N PRO A 34 12.01 -15.96 -2.99
CA PRO A 34 11.43 -16.04 -1.66
C PRO A 34 12.41 -15.35 -0.72
N VAL A 35 11.95 -14.33 -0.02
CA VAL A 35 12.66 -13.83 1.14
C VAL A 35 12.84 -15.06 2.01
N SER A 36 14.08 -15.51 2.19
CA SER A 36 14.40 -16.62 3.08
C SER A 36 13.67 -16.37 4.39
N ASP A 37 13.24 -17.43 5.08
CA ASP A 37 12.54 -17.42 6.38
C ASP A 37 13.35 -16.74 7.51
N GLY A 38 14.04 -15.65 7.17
CA GLY A 38 14.74 -14.73 8.05
C GLY A 38 13.73 -13.88 8.82
N ASN A 39 14.00 -13.70 10.08
CA ASN A 39 13.26 -12.89 11.03
C ASN A 39 12.91 -11.52 10.41
N ILE A 40 11.61 -11.25 10.15
CA ILE A 40 11.16 -9.96 9.64
C ILE A 40 11.49 -8.90 10.69
N THR A 41 12.33 -7.94 10.32
CA THR A 41 12.78 -6.87 11.23
C THR A 41 11.76 -5.74 11.28
N ALA A 42 11.89 -4.83 12.25
CA ALA A 42 11.08 -3.62 12.31
C ALA A 42 11.26 -2.73 11.05
N SER A 43 12.44 -2.78 10.42
CA SER A 43 12.72 -2.11 9.14
C SER A 43 11.87 -2.68 8.00
N ASP A 44 11.74 -4.02 7.92
CA ASP A 44 10.93 -4.67 6.89
C ASP A 44 9.44 -4.36 7.08
N THR A 45 8.99 -4.29 8.34
CA THR A 45 7.61 -3.93 8.68
C THR A 45 7.25 -2.54 8.17
N SER A 46 8.12 -1.56 8.38
CA SER A 46 7.89 -0.19 7.89
C SER A 46 7.96 -0.10 6.37
N THR A 47 8.88 -0.84 5.74
CA THR A 47 9.00 -0.90 4.28
C THR A 47 7.74 -1.48 3.65
N TYR A 48 7.21 -2.59 4.15
CA TYR A 48 5.99 -3.22 3.64
C TYR A 48 4.77 -2.32 3.77
N ALA A 49 4.66 -1.56 4.86
CA ALA A 49 3.58 -0.60 5.05
C ALA A 49 3.66 0.54 4.02
N ILE A 50 4.83 1.08 3.78
CA ILE A 50 5.06 2.13 2.76
C ILE A 50 4.81 1.60 1.35
N ASP A 51 5.22 0.38 1.05
CA ASP A 51 4.97 -0.25 -0.25
C ASP A 51 3.46 -0.38 -0.53
N VAL A 52 2.65 -0.78 0.47
CA VAL A 52 1.19 -0.78 0.33
C VAL A 52 0.66 0.61 0.03
N ILE A 53 1.10 1.64 0.74
CA ILE A 53 0.66 3.02 0.53
C ILE A 53 1.00 3.49 -0.89
N ASN A 54 2.18 3.14 -1.36
CA ASN A 54 2.62 3.45 -2.69
C ASN A 54 1.74 2.78 -3.75
N ILE A 55 1.39 1.49 -3.58
CA ILE A 55 0.47 0.79 -4.47
C ILE A 55 -0.92 1.43 -4.45
N VAL A 56 -1.44 1.78 -3.25
CA VAL A 56 -2.71 2.53 -3.11
C VAL A 56 -2.66 3.82 -3.93
N ASN A 57 -1.60 4.59 -3.81
CA ASN A 57 -1.48 5.87 -4.49
C ASN A 57 -1.35 5.72 -6.01
N ARG A 58 -0.74 4.65 -6.52
CA ARG A 58 -0.78 4.29 -7.96
C ARG A 58 -2.19 3.97 -8.44
N GLU A 59 -2.89 3.12 -7.71
CA GLU A 59 -4.28 2.76 -8.04
C GLU A 59 -5.18 4.00 -8.08
N ARG A 60 -4.97 4.94 -7.19
CA ARG A 60 -5.68 6.21 -7.17
C ARG A 60 -5.28 7.10 -8.35
N ALA A 61 -3.99 7.26 -8.60
CA ALA A 61 -3.48 8.08 -9.70
C ALA A 61 -3.95 7.58 -11.07
N SER A 62 -3.98 6.25 -11.30
CA SER A 62 -4.49 5.66 -12.53
C SER A 62 -5.96 5.99 -12.82
N ARG A 63 -6.72 6.40 -11.78
CA ARG A 63 -8.13 6.79 -11.84
C ARG A 63 -8.36 8.30 -11.67
N GLY A 64 -7.30 9.10 -11.75
CA GLY A 64 -7.37 10.56 -11.60
C GLY A 64 -7.77 11.02 -10.19
N LEU A 65 -7.52 10.20 -9.17
CA LEU A 65 -7.76 10.53 -7.78
C LEU A 65 -6.50 11.13 -7.15
N PRO A 66 -6.61 12.09 -6.21
CA PRO A 66 -5.46 12.61 -5.48
C PRO A 66 -4.86 11.51 -4.59
N ALA A 67 -3.54 11.53 -4.43
CA ALA A 67 -2.84 10.62 -3.54
C ALA A 67 -3.30 10.81 -2.08
N TYR A 68 -3.38 9.72 -1.33
CA TYR A 68 -3.47 9.79 0.12
C TYR A 68 -2.13 10.21 0.71
N LYS A 69 -2.18 11.09 1.71
CA LYS A 69 -1.01 11.46 2.52
C LYS A 69 -0.84 10.45 3.66
N VAL A 70 0.39 10.12 3.95
CA VAL A 70 0.73 9.38 5.18
C VAL A 70 0.59 10.33 6.36
N LEU A 71 -0.14 9.92 7.38
CA LEU A 71 -0.20 10.61 8.65
C LEU A 71 0.50 9.73 9.70
N PRO A 72 1.62 10.20 10.33
CA PRO A 72 2.38 9.39 11.29
C PRO A 72 1.53 8.83 12.44
N GLU A 73 0.58 9.61 12.91
CA GLU A 73 -0.36 9.19 13.96
C GLU A 73 -1.29 8.07 13.47
N LEU A 74 -1.66 8.08 12.19
CA LEU A 74 -2.44 7.02 11.57
C LEU A 74 -1.61 5.74 11.36
N MET A 75 -0.32 5.86 11.06
CA MET A 75 0.59 4.73 11.03
C MET A 75 0.67 4.05 12.40
N LYS A 76 0.75 4.85 13.47
CA LYS A 76 0.70 4.34 14.86
C LYS A 76 -0.63 3.65 15.16
N ALA A 77 -1.75 4.22 14.75
CA ALA A 77 -3.07 3.61 14.91
C ALA A 77 -3.15 2.26 14.17
N ALA A 78 -2.68 2.20 12.93
CA ALA A 78 -2.65 0.97 12.13
C ALA A 78 -1.71 -0.10 12.72
N ASP A 79 -0.59 0.30 13.34
CA ASP A 79 0.32 -0.61 14.04
C ASP A 79 -0.31 -1.20 15.31
N ILE A 80 -1.09 -0.42 16.04
CA ILE A 80 -1.88 -0.92 17.17
C ILE A 80 -2.92 -1.93 16.65
N ARG A 81 -3.70 -1.55 15.64
CA ARG A 81 -4.77 -2.40 15.10
C ARG A 81 -4.26 -3.71 14.51
N VAL A 82 -3.18 -3.70 13.74
CA VAL A 82 -2.63 -4.92 13.17
C VAL A 82 -2.18 -5.91 14.26
N LYS A 83 -1.68 -5.44 15.39
CA LYS A 83 -1.36 -6.27 16.55
C LYS A 83 -2.61 -6.82 17.22
N GLU A 84 -3.68 -6.04 17.31
CA GLU A 84 -4.97 -6.49 17.85
C GLU A 84 -5.61 -7.57 16.97
N THR A 85 -5.51 -7.45 15.64
CA THR A 85 -6.05 -8.46 14.69
C THR A 85 -5.35 -9.83 14.77
N THR A 86 -4.15 -9.91 15.35
CA THR A 86 -3.52 -11.21 15.64
C THR A 86 -4.22 -11.97 16.77
N ARG A 87 -4.96 -11.28 17.63
CA ARG A 87 -5.70 -11.85 18.77
C ARG A 87 -7.16 -12.08 18.42
N ILE A 88 -7.78 -11.09 17.80
CA ILE A 88 -9.18 -11.15 17.33
C ILE A 88 -9.20 -10.70 15.88
N TRP A 89 -9.48 -11.63 14.97
CA TRP A 89 -9.58 -11.34 13.54
C TRP A 89 -10.95 -10.76 13.23
N ASP A 90 -11.13 -9.46 13.52
CA ASP A 90 -12.39 -8.74 13.38
C ASP A 90 -12.13 -7.23 13.30
N HIS A 91 -13.13 -6.47 12.84
CA HIS A 91 -13.15 -5.00 12.95
C HIS A 91 -13.43 -4.52 14.39
N THR A 92 -13.59 -5.43 15.33
CA THR A 92 -13.74 -5.20 16.76
C THR A 92 -12.39 -5.35 17.45
N ARG A 93 -12.13 -4.53 18.45
CA ARG A 93 -10.94 -4.57 19.30
C ARG A 93 -11.07 -5.65 20.37
N PRO A 94 -9.96 -6.09 21.00
CA PRO A 94 -10.01 -7.05 22.11
C PRO A 94 -10.84 -6.62 23.32
N ASP A 95 -11.12 -5.33 23.46
CA ASP A 95 -11.97 -4.77 24.53
C ASP A 95 -13.46 -4.66 24.14
N GLY A 96 -13.83 -5.16 22.94
CA GLY A 96 -15.21 -5.16 22.44
C GLY A 96 -15.62 -3.88 21.72
N ARG A 97 -14.78 -2.83 21.69
CA ARG A 97 -15.07 -1.59 20.95
C ARG A 97 -14.79 -1.76 19.45
N SER A 98 -15.34 -0.85 18.64
CA SER A 98 -15.00 -0.78 17.22
C SER A 98 -13.49 -0.56 17.03
N GLY A 99 -12.90 -1.20 16.00
CA GLY A 99 -11.50 -1.04 15.63
C GLY A 99 -11.08 0.41 15.46
N LEU A 100 -11.95 1.22 14.88
CA LEU A 100 -11.69 2.63 14.60
C LEU A 100 -11.63 3.52 15.85
N THR A 101 -12.05 3.03 17.02
CA THR A 101 -11.90 3.79 18.28
C THR A 101 -10.44 4.00 18.69
N VAL A 102 -9.48 3.32 18.06
CA VAL A 102 -8.05 3.59 18.21
C VAL A 102 -7.70 5.04 17.82
N ILE A 103 -8.46 5.64 16.91
CA ILE A 103 -8.30 7.03 16.47
C ILE A 103 -8.67 7.99 17.58
N ASP A 104 -9.80 7.74 18.26
CA ASP A 104 -10.24 8.53 19.41
C ASP A 104 -9.27 8.39 20.60
N ASP A 105 -8.78 7.17 20.87
CA ASP A 105 -7.80 6.89 21.92
C ASP A 105 -6.47 7.63 21.71
N LEU A 106 -6.11 7.92 20.45
CA LEU A 106 -4.91 8.69 20.09
C LEU A 106 -5.17 10.20 19.96
N GLY A 107 -6.41 10.65 20.22
CA GLY A 107 -6.79 12.05 20.13
C GLY A 107 -6.76 12.63 18.72
N ILE A 108 -6.85 11.79 17.67
CA ILE A 108 -6.83 12.23 16.29
C ILE A 108 -8.23 12.72 15.88
N GLY A 109 -8.34 13.97 15.45
CA GLY A 109 -9.60 14.50 14.92
C GLY A 109 -9.95 13.88 13.56
N TRP A 110 -11.24 13.67 13.31
CA TRP A 110 -11.73 13.08 12.06
C TRP A 110 -13.17 13.48 11.74
N ASN A 111 -13.55 13.38 10.46
CA ASN A 111 -14.92 13.50 9.97
C ASN A 111 -15.38 12.19 9.30
N ALA A 112 -14.46 11.44 8.71
CA ALA A 112 -14.71 10.14 8.09
C ALA A 112 -13.57 9.18 8.43
N LEU A 113 -13.91 7.91 8.67
CA LEU A 113 -12.96 6.84 8.96
C LEU A 113 -13.29 5.60 8.15
N GLY A 114 -12.26 4.81 7.83
CA GLY A 114 -12.39 3.51 7.20
C GLY A 114 -11.28 2.57 7.64
N GLU A 115 -11.55 1.27 7.63
CA GLU A 115 -10.58 0.23 7.92
C GLU A 115 -10.68 -0.89 6.88
N ASN A 116 -9.54 -1.32 6.36
CA ASN A 116 -9.42 -2.55 5.59
C ASN A 116 -8.48 -3.51 6.32
N LEU A 117 -8.86 -4.77 6.41
CA LEU A 117 -8.04 -5.84 6.99
C LEU A 117 -7.71 -6.88 5.92
N ALA A 118 -6.49 -7.46 6.01
CA ALA A 118 -6.12 -8.62 5.21
C ALA A 118 -5.25 -9.59 6.03
N LYS A 119 -5.38 -10.89 5.75
CA LYS A 119 -4.68 -11.96 6.46
C LYS A 119 -4.25 -13.05 5.49
N GLY A 120 -2.99 -13.48 5.61
CA GLY A 120 -2.42 -14.58 4.84
C GLY A 120 -1.61 -14.13 3.63
N GLN A 121 -1.81 -12.93 3.12
CA GLN A 121 -1.04 -12.40 1.99
C GLN A 121 0.40 -12.10 2.42
N THR A 122 1.37 -12.65 1.70
CA THR A 122 2.79 -12.60 2.08
C THR A 122 3.55 -11.38 1.54
N THR A 123 2.93 -10.61 0.64
CA THR A 123 3.55 -9.43 0.02
C THR A 123 2.58 -8.25 -0.02
N PRO A 124 3.10 -7.00 -0.09
CA PRO A 124 2.27 -5.80 -0.30
C PRO A 124 1.37 -5.91 -1.53
N ALA A 125 1.91 -6.41 -2.65
CA ALA A 125 1.16 -6.56 -3.89
C ALA A 125 0.03 -7.58 -3.75
N SER A 126 0.25 -8.72 -3.07
CA SER A 126 -0.81 -9.72 -2.85
C SER A 126 -1.89 -9.23 -1.90
N ALA A 127 -1.55 -8.46 -0.87
CA ALA A 127 -2.53 -7.83 0.02
C ALA A 127 -3.38 -6.82 -0.75
N MET A 128 -2.73 -5.97 -1.54
CA MET A 128 -3.41 -4.98 -2.37
C MET A 128 -4.34 -5.61 -3.41
N ASN A 129 -3.88 -6.70 -4.07
CA ASN A 129 -4.72 -7.45 -5.01
C ASN A 129 -5.98 -8.01 -4.32
N GLY A 130 -5.84 -8.55 -3.11
CA GLY A 130 -6.97 -9.01 -2.30
C GLY A 130 -7.98 -7.89 -2.03
N TRP A 131 -7.52 -6.73 -1.59
CA TRP A 131 -8.39 -5.59 -1.33
C TRP A 131 -9.05 -5.04 -2.59
N MET A 132 -8.32 -4.93 -3.69
CA MET A 132 -8.87 -4.39 -4.95
C MET A 132 -9.89 -5.32 -5.62
N ASN A 133 -9.86 -6.61 -5.32
CA ASN A 133 -10.86 -7.59 -5.79
C ASN A 133 -12.11 -7.65 -4.90
N SER A 134 -12.12 -6.99 -3.75
CA SER A 134 -13.29 -6.83 -2.88
C SER A 134 -13.93 -5.46 -3.10
N ASN A 135 -15.24 -5.42 -3.38
CA ASN A 135 -15.96 -4.18 -3.65
C ASN A 135 -15.82 -3.17 -2.51
N ASP A 136 -15.99 -3.63 -1.28
CA ASP A 136 -16.01 -2.77 -0.09
C ASP A 136 -14.61 -2.26 0.25
N HIS A 137 -13.61 -3.13 0.22
CA HIS A 137 -12.22 -2.72 0.44
C HIS A 137 -11.75 -1.74 -0.65
N ARG A 138 -12.08 -2.02 -1.90
CA ARG A 138 -11.76 -1.15 -3.03
C ARG A 138 -12.45 0.21 -2.90
N ALA A 139 -13.69 0.25 -2.40
CA ALA A 139 -14.41 1.50 -2.19
C ALA A 139 -13.66 2.41 -1.20
N SER A 140 -13.13 1.87 -0.10
CA SER A 140 -12.29 2.63 0.84
C SER A 140 -11.02 3.16 0.19
N ILE A 141 -10.31 2.31 -0.59
CA ILE A 141 -9.08 2.69 -1.29
C ILE A 141 -9.31 3.82 -2.30
N LEU A 142 -10.46 3.82 -2.97
CA LEU A 142 -10.79 4.78 -4.03
C LEU A 142 -11.70 5.94 -3.57
N SER A 143 -12.07 6.00 -2.28
CA SER A 143 -12.93 7.06 -1.76
C SER A 143 -12.31 8.46 -1.93
N ARG A 144 -13.15 9.45 -2.13
CA ARG A 144 -12.80 10.87 -2.10
C ARG A 144 -13.00 11.51 -0.72
N ASP A 145 -13.64 10.78 0.20
CA ASP A 145 -13.93 11.26 1.55
C ASP A 145 -12.70 11.20 2.47
N PHE A 146 -11.69 10.42 2.08
CA PHE A 146 -10.44 10.29 2.82
C PHE A 146 -9.31 11.07 2.17
N GLN A 147 -8.42 11.64 2.98
CA GLN A 147 -7.22 12.35 2.56
C GLN A 147 -5.94 11.71 3.10
N TYR A 148 -6.06 10.91 4.16
CA TYR A 148 -4.93 10.35 4.88
C TYR A 148 -5.04 8.83 4.98
N ILE A 149 -3.89 8.17 5.07
CA ILE A 149 -3.77 6.72 5.23
C ILE A 149 -2.68 6.39 6.26
N GLY A 150 -2.95 5.33 7.03
CA GLY A 150 -1.96 4.60 7.82
C GLY A 150 -2.05 3.12 7.49
N VAL A 151 -0.91 2.44 7.46
CA VAL A 151 -0.84 1.00 7.18
C VAL A 151 -0.03 0.32 8.27
N GLY A 152 -0.57 -0.77 8.80
CA GLY A 152 0.10 -1.68 9.72
C GLY A 152 0.34 -3.03 9.07
N PHE A 153 1.48 -3.62 9.37
CA PHE A 153 1.85 -4.96 8.93
C PHE A 153 2.55 -5.71 10.07
N ILE A 154 2.21 -6.98 10.24
CA ILE A 154 2.90 -7.87 11.16
C ILE A 154 2.88 -9.33 10.67
N LYS A 155 3.99 -10.02 10.83
CA LYS A 155 4.05 -11.49 10.74
C LYS A 155 3.96 -12.05 12.18
N SER A 156 2.97 -12.89 12.43
CA SER A 156 2.78 -13.55 13.73
C SER A 156 2.70 -15.07 13.49
N GLY A 157 3.73 -15.80 13.92
CA GLY A 157 3.92 -17.19 13.52
C GLY A 157 4.07 -17.30 12.00
N ASN A 158 3.28 -18.19 11.39
CA ASN A 158 3.25 -18.38 9.93
C ASN A 158 2.18 -17.53 9.24
N GLN A 159 1.54 -16.58 9.94
CA GLN A 159 0.50 -15.74 9.39
C GLN A 159 0.97 -14.31 9.23
N TYR A 160 0.47 -13.67 8.18
CA TYR A 160 0.71 -12.28 7.83
C TYR A 160 -0.59 -11.51 8.03
N TYR A 161 -0.53 -10.36 8.68
CA TYR A 161 -1.67 -9.51 8.97
C TYR A 161 -1.40 -8.11 8.47
N TRP A 162 -2.43 -7.48 7.91
CA TRP A 162 -2.37 -6.16 7.32
C TRP A 162 -3.58 -5.35 7.75
N THR A 163 -3.35 -4.08 8.02
CA THR A 163 -4.41 -3.12 8.33
C THR A 163 -4.17 -1.84 7.54
N GLN A 164 -5.19 -1.35 6.87
CA GLN A 164 -5.23 0.02 6.35
C GLN A 164 -6.24 0.80 7.19
N ILE A 165 -5.87 1.99 7.64
CA ILE A 165 -6.78 2.94 8.26
C ILE A 165 -6.81 4.18 7.37
N PHE A 166 -8.01 4.64 7.04
CA PHE A 166 -8.26 5.83 6.24
C PHE A 166 -8.90 6.89 7.11
N LEU A 167 -8.53 8.16 6.88
CA LEU A 167 -9.06 9.30 7.61
C LEU A 167 -9.37 10.45 6.65
N GLY A 168 -10.54 11.05 6.87
CA GLY A 168 -11.01 12.25 6.19
C GLY A 168 -11.32 13.36 7.17
N GLY A 169 -10.94 14.60 6.84
CA GLY A 169 -11.16 15.77 7.69
C GLY A 169 -10.31 15.76 8.97
N GLY A 170 -10.90 16.28 10.05
CA GLY A 170 -10.25 16.27 11.37
C GLY A 170 -9.35 17.46 11.66
N GLY A 171 -9.24 18.42 10.77
CA GLY A 171 -8.43 19.62 10.93
C GLY A 171 -7.16 19.60 10.08
N ASP A 172 -6.23 20.45 10.43
CA ASP A 172 -4.93 20.53 9.77
C ASP A 172 -3.97 19.48 10.37
N HIS A 173 -3.31 18.73 9.49
CA HIS A 173 -2.32 17.70 9.85
C HIS A 173 -0.96 18.07 9.22
N PRO A 174 -0.19 18.97 9.84
CA PRO A 174 1.05 19.50 9.25
C PRO A 174 2.16 18.45 9.09
N THR A 175 2.08 17.34 9.82
CA THR A 175 3.03 16.21 9.74
C THR A 175 2.73 15.27 8.59
N ALA A 176 1.60 15.42 7.91
CA ALA A 176 1.20 14.54 6.82
C ALA A 176 2.05 14.77 5.57
N TYR A 177 2.52 13.67 4.97
CA TYR A 177 3.38 13.72 3.80
C TYR A 177 2.94 12.67 2.75
N ILE A 178 3.35 12.88 1.51
CA ILE A 178 3.25 11.83 0.48
C ILE A 178 4.60 11.13 0.44
N PRO A 179 4.65 9.80 0.58
CA PRO A 179 5.91 9.08 0.43
C PRO A 179 6.51 9.39 -0.95
N GLN A 180 7.67 10.03 -0.96
CA GLN A 180 8.32 10.48 -2.21
C GLN A 180 9.11 9.35 -2.90
N SER A 181 8.76 8.10 -2.67
CA SER A 181 9.56 7.01 -3.17
C SER A 181 9.16 6.50 -4.56
N TYR A 182 7.97 6.90 -5.07
CA TYR A 182 7.50 6.44 -6.38
C TYR A 182 7.98 7.36 -7.49
N GLY A 183 8.83 6.81 -8.36
CA GLY A 183 9.52 7.56 -9.40
C GLY A 183 10.82 8.21 -8.96
N ASP A 184 11.11 8.29 -7.67
CA ASP A 184 12.40 8.67 -7.10
C ASP A 184 13.28 7.42 -6.98
N THR A 185 13.82 7.00 -8.12
CA THR A 185 14.59 5.76 -8.25
C THR A 185 15.90 5.81 -7.44
N ASN A 186 16.56 6.97 -7.42
CA ASN A 186 17.84 7.17 -6.71
C ASN A 186 17.67 7.54 -5.22
N ASN A 187 16.43 7.86 -4.79
CA ASN A 187 16.07 8.26 -3.44
C ASN A 187 16.75 9.57 -2.99
N ASP A 188 16.85 10.54 -3.90
CA ASP A 188 17.40 11.88 -3.58
C ASP A 188 16.30 12.90 -3.18
N GLY A 189 15.04 12.46 -3.11
CA GLY A 189 13.89 13.27 -2.75
C GLY A 189 13.28 14.05 -3.92
N LYS A 190 13.72 13.79 -5.15
CA LYS A 190 13.19 14.39 -6.37
C LYS A 190 12.68 13.30 -7.32
N ILE A 191 11.81 13.68 -8.20
CA ILE A 191 11.39 12.83 -9.33
C ILE A 191 11.73 13.62 -10.58
N ASP A 192 12.80 13.21 -11.27
CA ASP A 192 13.31 13.94 -12.43
C ASP A 192 13.87 13.01 -13.55
N SER A 193 14.60 13.61 -14.50
CA SER A 193 15.15 12.87 -15.62
C SER A 193 16.25 11.88 -15.23
N VAL A 194 16.88 12.04 -14.06
CA VAL A 194 17.90 11.13 -13.55
C VAL A 194 17.27 9.79 -13.23
N ASP A 195 16.10 9.82 -12.57
CA ASP A 195 15.33 8.61 -12.22
C ASP A 195 14.90 7.84 -13.47
N ALA A 196 14.34 8.56 -14.46
CA ALA A 196 13.97 7.95 -15.73
C ALA A 196 15.18 7.32 -16.43
N SER A 197 16.35 7.96 -16.35
CA SER A 197 17.60 7.44 -16.93
C SER A 197 18.06 6.15 -16.24
N LEU A 198 17.90 6.05 -14.91
CA LEU A 198 18.20 4.83 -14.15
C LEU A 198 17.28 3.67 -14.55
N VAL A 199 15.99 3.94 -14.74
CA VAL A 199 15.01 2.95 -15.22
C VAL A 199 15.34 2.47 -16.63
N LEU A 200 15.69 3.39 -17.53
CA LEU A 200 16.09 3.02 -18.89
C LEU A 200 17.39 2.19 -18.93
N LYS A 201 18.34 2.49 -18.04
CA LYS A 201 19.57 1.70 -17.87
C LYS A 201 19.26 0.29 -17.38
N GLU A 202 18.35 0.15 -16.42
CA GLU A 202 17.86 -1.15 -15.94
C GLU A 202 17.22 -1.94 -17.09
N TYR A 203 16.29 -1.32 -17.80
CA TYR A 203 15.63 -1.93 -18.95
C TYR A 203 16.61 -2.37 -20.02
N ALA A 204 17.58 -1.52 -20.39
CA ALA A 204 18.60 -1.86 -21.38
C ALA A 204 19.46 -3.07 -20.96
N ALA A 205 19.77 -3.22 -19.68
CA ALA A 205 20.50 -4.36 -19.16
C ALA A 205 19.64 -5.64 -19.19
N THR A 206 18.42 -5.57 -18.65
CA THR A 206 17.55 -6.74 -18.52
C THR A 206 17.01 -7.24 -19.84
N SER A 207 16.77 -6.37 -20.82
CA SER A 207 16.31 -6.73 -22.17
C SER A 207 17.31 -7.60 -22.96
N VAL A 208 18.60 -7.55 -22.60
CA VAL A 208 19.66 -8.39 -23.19
C VAL A 208 20.13 -9.48 -22.22
N GLY A 209 19.35 -9.81 -21.21
CA GLY A 209 19.62 -10.89 -20.26
C GLY A 209 20.75 -10.61 -19.26
N LYS A 210 21.17 -9.35 -19.09
CA LYS A 210 22.14 -8.98 -18.05
C LYS A 210 21.47 -8.92 -16.67
N PRO A 211 22.26 -9.08 -15.60
CA PRO A 211 21.75 -8.91 -14.22
C PRO A 211 21.15 -7.52 -14.00
N TYR A 212 20.25 -7.45 -13.03
CA TYR A 212 19.68 -6.20 -12.57
C TYR A 212 20.76 -5.19 -12.15
N THR A 213 20.60 -3.94 -12.55
CA THR A 213 21.48 -2.82 -12.18
C THR A 213 20.97 -2.08 -10.97
N LEU A 214 19.65 -2.14 -10.72
CA LEU A 214 18.97 -1.55 -9.57
C LEU A 214 18.79 -2.57 -8.45
N SER A 215 18.88 -2.11 -7.20
CA SER A 215 18.51 -2.90 -6.03
C SER A 215 17.00 -3.21 -6.03
N SER A 216 16.57 -4.19 -5.23
CA SER A 216 15.15 -4.54 -5.11
C SER A 216 14.29 -3.35 -4.67
N SER A 217 14.78 -2.52 -3.73
CA SER A 217 14.09 -1.32 -3.27
C SER A 217 14.01 -0.23 -4.36
N GLN A 218 15.05 -0.06 -5.16
CA GLN A 218 15.01 0.85 -6.30
C GLN A 218 14.03 0.39 -7.36
N ARG A 219 14.03 -0.90 -7.71
CA ARG A 219 13.06 -1.45 -8.66
C ARG A 219 11.61 -1.30 -8.17
N ALA A 220 11.36 -1.54 -6.88
CA ALA A 220 10.03 -1.34 -6.30
C ALA A 220 9.55 0.11 -6.44
N ARG A 221 10.45 1.09 -6.31
CA ARG A 221 10.12 2.51 -6.53
C ARG A 221 9.98 2.89 -8.01
N SER A 222 10.58 2.12 -8.89
CA SER A 222 10.67 2.41 -10.32
C SER A 222 9.57 1.76 -11.15
N GLU A 223 8.87 0.78 -10.60
CA GLU A 223 7.73 0.12 -11.25
C GLU A 223 6.48 0.98 -11.00
N LEU A 224 6.04 1.77 -11.97
CA LEU A 224 5.00 2.79 -11.81
C LEU A 224 3.70 2.47 -12.54
N ASN A 225 3.71 1.56 -13.50
CA ASN A 225 2.54 1.25 -14.31
C ASN A 225 1.74 0.03 -13.80
N GLY A 226 2.29 -0.74 -12.83
CA GLY A 226 1.62 -1.87 -12.19
C GLY A 226 1.70 -3.18 -12.97
N ASP A 227 2.56 -3.28 -14.00
CA ASP A 227 2.72 -4.49 -14.81
C ASP A 227 3.76 -5.49 -14.26
N GLY A 228 4.43 -5.12 -13.14
CA GLY A 228 5.43 -5.93 -12.45
C GLY A 228 6.81 -5.93 -13.10
N LYS A 229 7.05 -5.08 -14.11
CA LYS A 229 8.34 -4.91 -14.79
C LYS A 229 8.86 -3.51 -14.54
N VAL A 230 10.16 -3.34 -14.68
CA VAL A 230 10.80 -2.02 -14.71
C VAL A 230 11.32 -1.81 -16.10
N ASP A 231 10.62 -1.01 -16.91
CA ASP A 231 10.90 -0.84 -18.33
C ASP A 231 10.71 0.61 -18.83
N SER A 232 10.70 0.80 -20.14
CA SER A 232 10.53 2.12 -20.76
C SER A 232 9.18 2.77 -20.49
N ASN A 233 8.15 1.99 -20.15
CA ASN A 233 6.83 2.54 -19.80
C ASN A 233 6.91 3.26 -18.47
N ASP A 234 7.62 2.70 -17.48
CA ASP A 234 7.85 3.35 -16.18
C ASP A 234 8.67 4.63 -16.31
N ALA A 235 9.73 4.59 -17.10
CA ALA A 235 10.50 5.80 -17.41
C ALA A 235 9.61 6.91 -18.02
N SER A 236 8.68 6.54 -18.88
CA SER A 236 7.71 7.47 -19.46
C SER A 236 6.76 8.06 -18.41
N VAL A 237 6.36 7.27 -17.41
CA VAL A 237 5.55 7.74 -16.29
C VAL A 237 6.34 8.73 -15.42
N ILE A 238 7.61 8.42 -15.11
CA ILE A 238 8.51 9.32 -14.37
C ILE A 238 8.62 10.68 -15.10
N LEU A 239 8.88 10.67 -16.39
CA LEU A 239 9.02 11.90 -17.17
C LEU A 239 7.71 12.72 -17.21
N LYS A 240 6.54 12.07 -17.24
CA LYS A 240 5.25 12.76 -17.14
C LYS A 240 5.06 13.43 -15.76
N ILE A 241 5.46 12.76 -14.69
CA ILE A 241 5.44 13.32 -13.32
C ILE A 241 6.38 14.52 -13.26
N TYR A 242 7.61 14.38 -13.75
CA TYR A 242 8.61 15.43 -13.79
C TYR A 242 8.10 16.67 -14.57
N ALA A 243 7.59 16.48 -15.78
CA ALA A 243 7.04 17.57 -16.59
C ALA A 243 5.89 18.30 -15.88
N LYS A 244 4.98 17.57 -15.22
CA LYS A 244 3.88 18.16 -14.45
C LYS A 244 4.38 18.97 -13.24
N ASN A 245 5.43 18.52 -12.58
CA ASN A 245 6.01 19.19 -11.41
C ASN A 245 6.82 20.42 -11.81
N SER A 246 7.44 20.43 -12.98
CA SER A 246 8.24 21.53 -13.51
C SER A 246 7.40 22.66 -14.13
N ALA A 247 6.12 22.41 -14.41
CA ALA A 247 5.19 23.39 -14.98
C ALA A 247 4.46 24.27 -13.95
N LYS A 248 4.85 24.18 -12.68
CA LYS A 248 4.36 25.01 -11.57
C LYS A 248 5.37 26.07 -11.20
#